data_06e0db20b5d9854e9e10060c6c2e9489
#
_entry.id   06e0db20b5d9854e9e10060c6c2e9489
#
_cell.length_a   1.000
_cell.length_b   1.000
_cell.length_c   1.000
_cell.angle_alpha   90.00
_cell.angle_beta   90.00
_cell.angle_gamma   90.00
#
_symmetry.space_group_name_H-M   'P 1'
#
loop_
_entity.id
_entity.type
_entity.pdbx_description
1 polymer ?
#
loop_
_entity_poly.entity_id
_entity_poly.type
_entity_poly.pdbx_seq_one_letter_code
_entity_poly.pdbx_strand_id
1 'polypeptide(L)'
;MADRLRTLAALLGTRWRRFGSREALERHQRRRLRAVLERARRVFPYYAAVASDDLAAFPVLDKASWLAGFDRLNDHGLTLDECLDAARAAEQRRSFDAEVAGLSVGLSSGTSGRQGVFLTAPAERARWAGVMLAKALPSLTEPARVALVLRSGGPLYDSVDGGRISFRYVDLALPPDAIAQRLRDFAPTILAAPPQVLDDLVARSPRLAPAVVYSIADVLDDEVAVRVEAGFGVPVRQLYQATEGFLGISCAHGTLHLNEDLVHVEREVIDEVSGRFTPVITDLYRRSQAIIRYRLGDVLLPGPADCPCGSVLATVARIEGRADDVLRFTATAGGEQPLFADFVRAVVLGAPVVEDFRLVQRPDQSLRLAVRPQRAQASAHLALQGLLRAKGLVVPEIIGMPWPVEAPTAKRRRVRREG
;
A
#
# COMPACT_ATOMS: atom_id res chain seq x y z
N MET A 1 23.77 3.42 -19.59
CA MET A 1 24.58 2.24 -19.24
C MET A 1 24.69 2.04 -17.72
N ALA A 2 25.02 3.07 -16.96
CA ALA A 2 25.17 2.99 -15.49
C ALA A 2 23.92 2.51 -14.76
N ASP A 3 22.73 2.95 -15.14
CA ASP A 3 21.48 2.56 -14.46
C ASP A 3 21.08 1.11 -14.75
N ARG A 4 21.34 0.60 -15.95
CA ARG A 4 21.15 -0.82 -16.25
C ARG A 4 22.04 -1.72 -15.40
N LEU A 5 23.30 -1.32 -15.18
CA LEU A 5 24.21 -2.05 -14.29
C LEU A 5 23.75 -2.00 -12.84
N ARG A 6 23.22 -0.86 -12.37
CA ARG A 6 22.64 -0.72 -11.04
C ARG A 6 21.40 -1.59 -10.87
N THR A 7 20.51 -1.61 -11.87
CA THR A 7 19.33 -2.47 -11.89
C THR A 7 19.73 -3.94 -11.78
N LEU A 8 20.68 -4.40 -12.61
CA LEU A 8 21.15 -5.77 -12.58
C LEU A 8 21.81 -6.13 -11.25
N ALA A 9 22.67 -5.26 -10.71
CA ALA A 9 23.31 -5.48 -9.42
C ALA A 9 22.29 -5.57 -8.29
N ALA A 10 21.27 -4.71 -8.29
CA ALA A 10 20.19 -4.75 -7.32
C ALA A 10 19.33 -6.01 -7.45
N LEU A 11 19.01 -6.43 -8.69
CA LEU A 11 18.28 -7.64 -9.00
C LEU A 11 19.02 -8.87 -8.47
N LEU A 12 20.26 -9.07 -8.87
CA LEU A 12 21.05 -10.22 -8.47
C LEU A 12 21.31 -10.23 -6.95
N GLY A 13 21.72 -9.06 -6.41
CA GLY A 13 21.97 -8.91 -4.97
C GLY A 13 20.73 -9.13 -4.10
N THR A 14 19.53 -8.86 -4.60
CA THR A 14 18.27 -9.13 -3.90
C THR A 14 17.82 -10.57 -4.07
N ARG A 15 17.86 -11.12 -5.29
CA ARG A 15 17.42 -12.48 -5.62
C ARG A 15 18.18 -13.55 -4.84
N TRP A 16 19.49 -13.35 -4.65
CA TRP A 16 20.35 -14.29 -3.95
C TRP A 16 20.54 -13.99 -2.47
N ARG A 17 20.06 -12.83 -1.99
CA ARG A 17 20.12 -12.53 -0.57
C ARG A 17 19.11 -13.37 0.18
N ARG A 18 19.65 -14.27 1.01
CA ARG A 18 18.85 -15.08 1.93
C ARG A 18 19.36 -14.87 3.34
N PHE A 19 18.44 -14.82 4.29
CA PHE A 19 18.75 -14.77 5.70
C PHE A 19 18.42 -16.12 6.30
N GLY A 20 19.42 -16.82 6.83
CA GLY A 20 19.27 -18.15 7.44
C GLY A 20 18.64 -18.10 8.83
N SER A 21 18.58 -16.91 9.45
CA SER A 21 17.93 -16.70 10.75
C SER A 21 17.49 -15.27 10.94
N ARG A 22 16.62 -15.03 11.93
CA ARG A 22 16.14 -13.71 12.31
C ARG A 22 17.30 -12.80 12.74
N GLU A 23 18.28 -13.32 13.49
CA GLU A 23 19.47 -12.59 13.93
C GLU A 23 20.34 -12.13 12.74
N ALA A 24 20.40 -12.93 11.67
CA ALA A 24 21.13 -12.55 10.44
C ALA A 24 20.48 -11.37 9.74
N LEU A 25 19.14 -11.34 9.67
CA LEU A 25 18.37 -10.22 9.16
C LEU A 25 18.58 -8.97 10.02
N GLU A 26 18.50 -9.09 11.35
CA GLU A 26 18.69 -7.98 12.27
C GLU A 26 20.10 -7.39 12.22
N ARG A 27 21.13 -8.23 12.06
CA ARG A 27 22.50 -7.73 11.81
C ARG A 27 22.58 -6.92 10.52
N HIS A 28 21.89 -7.38 9.46
CA HIS A 28 21.79 -6.62 8.20
C HIS A 28 21.10 -5.27 8.41
N GLN A 29 19.96 -5.26 9.09
CA GLN A 29 19.19 -4.04 9.40
C GLN A 29 20.03 -3.06 10.24
N ARG A 30 20.63 -3.50 11.35
CA ARG A 30 21.47 -2.64 12.22
C ARG A 30 22.59 -1.97 11.44
N ARG A 31 23.29 -2.70 10.56
CA ARG A 31 24.35 -2.13 9.72
C ARG A 31 23.81 -1.07 8.76
N ARG A 32 22.63 -1.33 8.13
CA ARG A 32 22.01 -0.38 7.21
C ARG A 32 21.44 0.84 7.93
N LEU A 33 20.76 0.64 9.03
CA LEU A 33 20.25 1.72 9.88
C LEU A 33 21.36 2.68 10.27
N ARG A 34 22.47 2.16 10.84
CA ARG A 34 23.61 3.01 11.20
C ARG A 34 24.04 3.91 10.03
N ALA A 35 24.24 3.35 8.84
CA ALA A 35 24.65 4.12 7.66
C ALA A 35 23.60 5.16 7.22
N VAL A 36 22.31 4.85 7.35
CA VAL A 36 21.21 5.78 7.05
C VAL A 36 21.17 6.92 8.06
N LEU A 37 21.26 6.62 9.36
CA LEU A 37 21.17 7.61 10.44
C LEU A 37 22.39 8.54 10.46
N GLU A 38 23.59 7.99 10.29
CA GLU A 38 24.83 8.78 10.14
C GLU A 38 24.73 9.74 8.95
N ARG A 39 24.27 9.26 7.79
CA ARG A 39 24.04 10.11 6.62
C ARG A 39 22.97 11.16 6.91
N ALA A 40 21.87 10.79 7.53
CA ALA A 40 20.75 11.69 7.79
C ALA A 40 21.18 12.91 8.61
N ARG A 41 21.93 12.71 9.67
CA ARG A 41 22.46 13.78 10.51
C ARG A 41 23.42 14.73 9.77
N ARG A 42 24.17 14.20 8.81
CA ARG A 42 25.15 14.97 8.06
C ARG A 42 24.53 15.73 6.88
N VAL A 43 23.48 15.18 6.25
CA VAL A 43 23.03 15.64 4.94
C VAL A 43 21.68 16.34 5.01
N PHE A 44 20.77 15.90 5.89
CA PHE A 44 19.43 16.48 5.97
C PHE A 44 19.36 17.52 7.11
N PRO A 45 19.13 18.80 6.79
CA PRO A 45 19.06 19.86 7.81
C PRO A 45 18.05 19.58 8.92
N TYR A 46 17.02 18.80 8.63
CA TYR A 46 16.00 18.41 9.62
C TYR A 46 16.59 17.63 10.80
N TYR A 47 17.59 16.77 10.55
CA TYR A 47 18.21 15.91 11.55
C TYR A 47 19.58 16.39 12.06
N ALA A 48 20.03 17.59 11.65
CA ALA A 48 21.36 18.09 12.03
C ALA A 48 21.55 18.23 13.55
N ALA A 49 20.48 18.49 14.30
CA ALA A 49 20.51 18.62 15.76
C ALA A 49 20.37 17.28 16.52
N VAL A 50 20.14 16.15 15.84
CA VAL A 50 20.04 14.85 16.51
C VAL A 50 21.42 14.41 16.99
N ALA A 51 21.58 14.27 18.29
CA ALA A 51 22.90 14.03 18.91
C ALA A 51 23.35 12.56 18.90
N SER A 52 22.46 11.61 18.61
CA SER A 52 22.72 10.17 18.70
C SER A 52 22.50 9.44 17.37
N ASP A 53 23.20 8.31 17.17
CA ASP A 53 22.97 7.37 16.07
C ASP A 53 21.91 6.31 16.44
N ASP A 54 21.31 6.41 17.62
CA ASP A 54 20.20 5.56 18.01
C ASP A 54 18.93 5.99 17.25
N LEU A 55 18.24 5.03 16.65
CA LEU A 55 16.99 5.28 15.93
C LEU A 55 15.95 5.96 16.83
N ALA A 56 15.90 5.62 18.12
CA ALA A 56 14.96 6.21 19.08
C ALA A 56 15.15 7.72 19.29
N ALA A 57 16.34 8.26 18.99
CA ALA A 57 16.61 9.70 19.06
C ALA A 57 15.99 10.49 17.90
N PHE A 58 15.60 9.82 16.81
CA PHE A 58 14.95 10.45 15.69
C PHE A 58 13.42 10.54 15.93
N PRO A 59 12.79 11.68 15.64
CA PRO A 59 11.36 11.83 15.86
C PRO A 59 10.55 10.91 14.94
N VAL A 60 9.42 10.42 15.45
CA VAL A 60 8.41 9.79 14.60
C VAL A 60 7.67 10.89 13.85
N LEU A 61 7.62 10.77 12.53
CA LEU A 61 6.94 11.73 11.65
C LEU A 61 5.72 11.08 11.02
N ASP A 62 4.58 11.70 11.21
CA ASP A 62 3.40 11.43 10.39
C ASP A 62 3.46 12.22 9.06
N LYS A 63 2.49 12.01 8.21
CA LYS A 63 2.42 12.68 6.90
C LYS A 63 2.40 14.21 7.01
N ALA A 64 1.71 14.76 8.01
CA ALA A 64 1.59 16.21 8.17
C ALA A 64 2.92 16.82 8.59
N SER A 65 3.54 16.27 9.63
CA SER A 65 4.84 16.69 10.15
C SER A 65 5.96 16.51 9.12
N TRP A 66 5.89 15.41 8.35
CA TRP A 66 6.86 15.13 7.29
C TRP A 66 6.75 16.13 6.13
N LEU A 67 5.52 16.47 5.68
CA LEU A 67 5.31 17.50 4.67
C LEU A 67 5.74 18.89 5.17
N ALA A 68 5.47 19.23 6.44
CA ALA A 68 5.91 20.48 7.02
C ALA A 68 7.46 20.60 7.11
N GLY A 69 8.15 19.47 7.18
CA GLY A 69 9.62 19.40 7.17
C GLY A 69 10.25 19.14 5.80
N PHE A 70 9.47 19.03 4.72
CA PHE A 70 9.90 18.53 3.40
C PHE A 70 11.18 19.21 2.87
N ASP A 71 11.24 20.54 2.92
CA ASP A 71 12.35 21.33 2.40
C ASP A 71 13.68 21.00 3.10
N ARG A 72 13.62 20.48 4.32
CA ARG A 72 14.77 20.09 5.15
C ARG A 72 15.01 18.57 5.18
N LEU A 73 14.12 17.78 4.56
CA LEU A 73 14.16 16.31 4.51
C LEU A 73 14.66 15.76 3.17
N ASN A 74 15.16 16.62 2.29
CA ASN A 74 15.81 16.22 1.04
C ASN A 74 17.23 16.78 0.96
N ASP A 75 18.09 16.19 0.12
CA ASP A 75 19.50 16.56 -0.03
C ASP A 75 19.77 17.47 -1.24
N HIS A 76 18.70 17.98 -1.88
CA HIS A 76 18.78 18.82 -3.08
C HIS A 76 18.30 20.26 -2.83
N GLY A 77 17.87 20.59 -1.61
CA GLY A 77 17.34 21.92 -1.28
C GLY A 77 16.02 22.26 -1.97
N LEU A 78 15.25 21.23 -2.35
CA LEU A 78 13.96 21.41 -3.03
C LEU A 78 12.87 21.77 -2.04
N THR A 79 11.98 22.67 -2.45
CA THR A 79 10.81 23.05 -1.68
C THR A 79 9.60 22.17 -2.00
N LEU A 80 8.68 22.05 -1.04
CA LEU A 80 7.44 21.30 -1.22
C LEU A 80 6.61 21.88 -2.36
N ASP A 81 6.48 23.20 -2.42
CA ASP A 81 5.64 23.88 -3.41
C ASP A 81 6.15 23.68 -4.84
N GLU A 82 7.47 23.84 -5.06
CA GLU A 82 8.10 23.58 -6.35
C GLU A 82 7.85 22.15 -6.85
N CYS A 83 7.99 21.16 -5.95
CA CYS A 83 7.74 19.77 -6.28
C CYS A 83 6.26 19.46 -6.50
N LEU A 84 5.34 20.06 -5.73
CA LEU A 84 3.90 19.93 -5.92
C LEU A 84 3.46 20.49 -7.28
N ASP A 85 3.94 21.65 -7.65
CA ASP A 85 3.58 22.30 -8.92
C ASP A 85 4.03 21.47 -10.13
N ALA A 86 5.28 20.98 -10.10
CA ALA A 86 5.79 20.11 -11.15
C ALA A 86 4.99 18.81 -11.27
N ALA A 87 4.70 18.15 -10.13
CA ALA A 87 3.99 16.90 -10.13
C ALA A 87 2.51 17.04 -10.52
N ARG A 88 1.82 18.09 -10.08
CA ARG A 88 0.44 18.41 -10.48
C ARG A 88 0.32 18.71 -11.96
N ALA A 89 1.25 19.51 -12.50
CA ALA A 89 1.30 19.80 -13.92
C ALA A 89 1.48 18.52 -14.77
N ALA A 90 2.33 17.59 -14.34
CA ALA A 90 2.50 16.29 -14.99
C ALA A 90 1.25 15.39 -14.85
N GLU A 91 0.60 15.37 -13.68
CA GLU A 91 -0.66 14.63 -13.47
C GLU A 91 -1.78 15.15 -14.37
N GLN A 92 -1.92 16.48 -14.53
CA GLN A 92 -2.90 17.09 -15.42
C GLN A 92 -2.68 16.70 -16.89
N ARG A 93 -1.42 16.65 -17.33
CA ARG A 93 -1.07 16.20 -18.69
C ARG A 93 -1.09 14.68 -18.84
N ARG A 94 -1.29 13.92 -17.76
CA ARG A 94 -1.21 12.44 -17.73
C ARG A 94 0.15 11.91 -18.21
N SER A 95 1.21 12.70 -18.12
CA SER A 95 2.57 12.29 -18.51
C SER A 95 3.31 11.55 -17.40
N PHE A 96 3.03 11.90 -16.14
CA PHE A 96 3.63 11.33 -14.92
C PHE A 96 5.18 11.33 -14.90
N ASP A 97 5.78 12.25 -15.64
CA ASP A 97 7.23 12.38 -15.87
C ASP A 97 7.81 13.62 -15.19
N ALA A 98 7.15 14.11 -14.12
CA ALA A 98 7.63 15.27 -13.39
C ALA A 98 9.07 15.04 -12.91
N GLU A 99 9.92 16.03 -13.18
CA GLU A 99 11.32 16.04 -12.77
C GLU A 99 11.70 17.43 -12.27
N VAL A 100 12.40 17.51 -11.14
CA VAL A 100 12.95 18.75 -10.57
C VAL A 100 14.38 18.44 -10.15
N ALA A 101 15.32 19.25 -10.58
CA ALA A 101 16.76 19.09 -10.30
C ALA A 101 17.29 17.65 -10.55
N GLY A 102 16.82 16.96 -11.60
CA GLY A 102 17.22 15.60 -11.93
C GLY A 102 16.60 14.50 -11.07
N LEU A 103 15.69 14.85 -10.17
CA LEU A 103 14.90 13.90 -9.39
C LEU A 103 13.50 13.74 -9.97
N SER A 104 13.03 12.51 -10.10
CA SER A 104 11.61 12.27 -10.37
C SER A 104 10.78 12.65 -9.16
N VAL A 105 9.70 13.37 -9.43
CA VAL A 105 8.73 13.81 -8.44
C VAL A 105 7.41 13.08 -8.66
N GLY A 106 6.89 12.43 -7.63
CA GLY A 106 5.61 11.74 -7.68
C GLY A 106 4.67 12.18 -6.57
N LEU A 107 3.36 11.96 -6.81
CA LEU A 107 2.31 12.26 -5.84
C LEU A 107 1.74 10.99 -5.22
N SER A 108 1.47 11.03 -3.94
CA SER A 108 0.64 10.02 -3.29
C SER A 108 -0.84 10.21 -3.66
N SER A 109 -1.66 9.17 -3.50
CA SER A 109 -3.09 9.20 -3.84
C SER A 109 -3.93 10.23 -3.07
N GLY A 110 -3.38 10.89 -2.05
CA GLY A 110 -4.06 11.95 -1.30
C GLY A 110 -5.30 11.53 -0.52
N THR A 111 -5.47 10.25 -0.21
CA THR A 111 -6.66 9.69 0.46
C THR A 111 -6.96 10.29 1.84
N SER A 112 -5.99 10.94 2.49
CA SER A 112 -6.14 11.66 3.76
C SER A 112 -6.34 13.18 3.59
N GLY A 113 -6.80 13.62 2.41
CA GLY A 113 -7.05 15.05 2.12
C GLY A 113 -5.82 15.85 1.70
N ARG A 114 -4.60 15.37 1.95
CA ARG A 114 -3.35 16.01 1.51
C ARG A 114 -2.56 15.05 0.63
N GLN A 115 -2.15 15.51 -0.56
CA GLN A 115 -1.23 14.76 -1.41
C GLN A 115 0.17 14.78 -0.79
N GLY A 116 0.81 13.62 -0.66
CA GLY A 116 2.23 13.53 -0.33
C GLY A 116 3.06 13.65 -1.60
N VAL A 117 4.24 14.21 -1.48
CA VAL A 117 5.24 14.32 -2.56
C VAL A 117 6.40 13.41 -2.23
N PHE A 118 6.92 12.68 -3.18
CA PHE A 118 8.12 11.89 -2.99
C PHE A 118 9.13 12.17 -4.11
N LEU A 119 10.40 12.12 -3.74
CA LEU A 119 11.54 12.34 -4.63
C LEU A 119 12.27 11.02 -4.85
N THR A 120 12.73 10.80 -6.07
CA THR A 120 13.50 9.59 -6.41
C THR A 120 14.60 9.92 -7.41
N ALA A 121 15.84 9.70 -7.00
CA ALA A 121 16.99 9.86 -7.88
C ALA A 121 17.06 8.72 -8.95
N PRO A 122 17.70 8.95 -10.10
CA PRO A 122 17.87 7.90 -11.13
C PRO A 122 18.48 6.60 -10.59
N ALA A 123 19.49 6.71 -9.72
CA ALA A 123 20.11 5.56 -9.08
C ALA A 123 19.17 4.78 -8.15
N GLU A 124 18.26 5.47 -7.48
CA GLU A 124 17.24 4.87 -6.62
C GLU A 124 16.16 4.18 -7.45
N ARG A 125 15.72 4.79 -8.56
CA ARG A 125 14.81 4.15 -9.54
C ARG A 125 15.39 2.85 -10.09
N ALA A 126 16.65 2.89 -10.55
CA ALA A 126 17.34 1.72 -11.06
C ALA A 126 17.44 0.60 -10.00
N ARG A 127 17.75 0.98 -8.75
CA ARG A 127 17.77 0.03 -7.64
C ARG A 127 16.39 -0.55 -7.38
N TRP A 128 15.36 0.31 -7.29
CA TRP A 128 13.97 -0.11 -7.05
C TRP A 128 13.50 -1.10 -8.12
N ALA A 129 13.76 -0.81 -9.40
CA ALA A 129 13.44 -1.70 -10.51
C ALA A 129 14.09 -3.08 -10.33
N GLY A 130 15.39 -3.14 -10.04
CA GLY A 130 16.08 -4.40 -9.79
C GLY A 130 15.52 -5.18 -8.62
N VAL A 131 15.21 -4.50 -7.51
CA VAL A 131 14.59 -5.12 -6.32
C VAL A 131 13.18 -5.64 -6.62
N MET A 132 12.36 -4.85 -7.31
CA MET A 132 11.02 -5.24 -7.70
C MET A 132 11.05 -6.48 -8.59
N LEU A 133 11.88 -6.49 -9.63
CA LEU A 133 12.06 -7.64 -10.50
C LEU A 133 12.53 -8.88 -9.74
N ALA A 134 13.50 -8.72 -8.82
CA ALA A 134 14.01 -9.84 -8.02
C ALA A 134 12.92 -10.51 -7.16
N LYS A 135 12.00 -9.73 -6.62
CA LYS A 135 10.94 -10.21 -5.69
C LYS A 135 9.65 -10.60 -6.43
N ALA A 136 9.28 -9.89 -7.48
CA ALA A 136 8.00 -10.09 -8.17
C ALA A 136 8.04 -11.13 -9.30
N LEU A 137 9.21 -11.33 -9.95
CA LEU A 137 9.31 -12.31 -11.03
C LEU A 137 9.47 -13.74 -10.48
N PRO A 138 8.69 -14.70 -10.97
CA PRO A 138 8.88 -16.11 -10.61
C PRO A 138 10.19 -16.68 -11.19
N SER A 139 10.56 -16.29 -12.39
CA SER A 139 11.76 -16.72 -13.10
C SER A 139 12.52 -15.52 -13.67
N LEU A 140 13.86 -15.59 -13.71
CA LEU A 140 14.72 -14.60 -14.36
C LEU A 140 15.16 -15.04 -15.77
N THR A 141 14.91 -16.30 -16.12
CA THR A 141 15.33 -16.90 -17.40
C THR A 141 14.21 -16.93 -18.43
N GLU A 142 12.95 -16.90 -17.99
CA GLU A 142 11.80 -16.91 -18.88
C GLU A 142 11.34 -15.50 -19.23
N PRO A 143 10.87 -15.29 -20.48
CA PRO A 143 10.26 -14.02 -20.86
C PRO A 143 9.02 -13.71 -20.03
N ALA A 144 8.86 -12.46 -19.62
CA ALA A 144 7.69 -12.01 -18.87
C ALA A 144 7.03 -10.79 -19.56
N ARG A 145 5.70 -10.83 -19.66
CA ARG A 145 4.87 -9.68 -20.04
C ARG A 145 4.16 -9.18 -18.79
N VAL A 146 4.63 -8.06 -18.27
CA VAL A 146 4.13 -7.45 -17.03
C VAL A 146 3.17 -6.32 -17.37
N ALA A 147 1.92 -6.45 -16.97
CA ALA A 147 0.94 -5.36 -17.05
C ALA A 147 0.69 -4.77 -15.67
N LEU A 148 0.73 -3.45 -15.59
CA LEU A 148 0.45 -2.68 -14.39
C LEU A 148 -0.74 -1.75 -14.65
N VAL A 149 -1.86 -1.96 -13.95
CA VAL A 149 -3.02 -1.08 -14.01
C VAL A 149 -3.03 -0.18 -12.78
N LEU A 150 -2.75 1.09 -12.97
CA LEU A 150 -2.71 2.08 -11.89
C LEU A 150 -3.27 3.43 -12.35
N ARG A 151 -3.58 4.29 -11.38
CA ARG A 151 -3.99 5.68 -11.62
C ARG A 151 -2.85 6.53 -12.18
N SER A 152 -1.62 6.26 -11.76
CA SER A 152 -0.42 7.01 -12.16
C SER A 152 0.66 6.05 -12.62
N GLY A 153 1.20 6.31 -13.81
CA GLY A 153 2.40 5.68 -14.34
C GLY A 153 3.67 6.41 -13.90
N GLY A 154 4.70 6.33 -14.74
CA GLY A 154 5.89 7.16 -14.63
C GLY A 154 7.21 6.40 -14.72
N PRO A 155 8.33 7.14 -14.78
CA PRO A 155 9.67 6.58 -15.05
C PRO A 155 10.12 5.50 -14.07
N LEU A 156 9.53 5.48 -12.85
CA LEU A 156 9.82 4.45 -11.86
C LEU A 156 9.39 3.06 -12.39
N TYR A 157 8.21 2.96 -12.98
CA TYR A 157 7.66 1.70 -13.49
C TYR A 157 8.23 1.35 -14.87
N ASP A 158 8.43 2.34 -15.74
CA ASP A 158 9.03 2.14 -17.08
C ASP A 158 10.46 1.60 -16.98
N SER A 159 11.14 1.85 -15.86
CA SER A 159 12.50 1.36 -15.61
C SER A 159 12.60 -0.17 -15.49
N VAL A 160 11.49 -0.91 -15.41
CA VAL A 160 11.48 -2.39 -15.42
C VAL A 160 11.43 -2.97 -16.83
N ASP A 161 11.10 -2.18 -17.86
CA ASP A 161 11.04 -2.64 -19.25
C ASP A 161 12.45 -2.91 -19.81
N GLY A 162 12.60 -4.00 -20.53
CA GLY A 162 13.82 -4.34 -21.24
C GLY A 162 14.26 -5.79 -21.13
N GLY A 163 15.12 -6.20 -22.05
CA GLY A 163 15.63 -7.56 -22.16
C GLY A 163 14.53 -8.58 -22.43
N ARG A 164 14.29 -9.50 -21.49
CA ARG A 164 13.23 -10.52 -21.58
C ARG A 164 11.90 -10.07 -20.94
N ILE A 165 11.84 -8.84 -20.46
CA ILE A 165 10.66 -8.28 -19.80
C ILE A 165 10.05 -7.25 -20.73
N SER A 166 8.79 -7.44 -21.09
CA SER A 166 7.97 -6.43 -21.72
C SER A 166 7.03 -5.85 -20.67
N PHE A 167 7.10 -4.54 -20.47
CA PHE A 167 6.27 -3.84 -19.49
C PHE A 167 5.18 -3.03 -20.18
N ARG A 168 3.98 -3.03 -19.63
CA ARG A 168 2.87 -2.17 -20.06
C ARG A 168 2.15 -1.54 -18.90
N TYR A 169 2.19 -0.23 -18.87
CA TYR A 169 1.29 0.55 -18.03
C TYR A 169 -0.08 0.70 -18.72
N VAL A 170 -1.15 0.49 -17.95
CA VAL A 170 -2.53 0.73 -18.36
C VAL A 170 -3.16 1.71 -17.39
N ASP A 171 -3.62 2.84 -17.92
CA ASP A 171 -4.21 3.90 -17.10
C ASP A 171 -5.57 3.45 -16.53
N LEU A 172 -5.69 3.48 -15.20
CA LEU A 172 -6.93 3.15 -14.48
C LEU A 172 -8.08 4.14 -14.78
N ALA A 173 -7.79 5.32 -15.30
CA ALA A 173 -8.81 6.29 -15.69
C ALA A 173 -9.53 5.94 -17.01
N LEU A 174 -9.05 4.96 -17.76
CA LEU A 174 -9.71 4.46 -18.95
C LEU A 174 -11.03 3.74 -18.61
N PRO A 175 -11.99 3.72 -19.55
CA PRO A 175 -13.17 2.88 -19.39
C PRO A 175 -12.80 1.40 -19.16
N PRO A 176 -13.54 0.66 -18.33
CA PRO A 176 -13.24 -0.75 -18.01
C PRO A 176 -13.06 -1.65 -19.25
N ASP A 177 -13.88 -1.46 -20.28
CA ASP A 177 -13.76 -2.23 -21.52
C ASP A 177 -12.47 -1.92 -22.30
N ALA A 178 -11.99 -0.66 -22.25
CA ALA A 178 -10.73 -0.28 -22.86
C ALA A 178 -9.54 -0.88 -22.09
N ILE A 179 -9.60 -0.93 -20.75
CA ILE A 179 -8.60 -1.62 -19.91
C ILE A 179 -8.56 -3.09 -20.30
N ALA A 180 -9.73 -3.77 -20.32
CA ALA A 180 -9.85 -5.16 -20.68
C ALA A 180 -9.30 -5.47 -22.09
N GLN A 181 -9.60 -4.61 -23.08
CA GLN A 181 -9.10 -4.78 -24.45
C GLN A 181 -7.57 -4.65 -24.50
N ARG A 182 -6.98 -3.62 -23.87
CA ARG A 182 -5.53 -3.43 -23.84
C ARG A 182 -4.79 -4.59 -23.18
N LEU A 183 -5.39 -5.20 -22.16
CA LEU A 183 -4.82 -6.35 -21.48
C LEU A 183 -4.95 -7.63 -22.34
N ARG A 184 -6.07 -7.82 -23.06
CA ARG A 184 -6.18 -8.93 -24.03
C ARG A 184 -5.15 -8.84 -25.14
N ASP A 185 -4.95 -7.65 -25.72
CA ASP A 185 -3.98 -7.43 -26.81
C ASP A 185 -2.54 -7.63 -26.34
N PHE A 186 -2.24 -7.27 -25.09
CA PHE A 186 -0.91 -7.46 -24.52
C PHE A 186 -0.69 -8.89 -24.01
N ALA A 187 -1.72 -9.60 -23.60
CA ALA A 187 -1.70 -10.96 -23.03
C ALA A 187 -0.65 -11.10 -21.90
N PRO A 188 -0.78 -10.39 -20.79
CA PRO A 188 0.21 -10.39 -19.72
C PRO A 188 0.39 -11.77 -19.10
N THR A 189 1.64 -12.13 -18.79
CA THR A 189 1.96 -13.30 -17.95
C THR A 189 1.95 -12.93 -16.46
N ILE A 190 2.16 -11.65 -16.15
CA ILE A 190 2.05 -11.10 -14.80
C ILE A 190 1.13 -9.88 -14.87
N LEU A 191 0.06 -9.93 -14.09
CA LEU A 191 -0.93 -8.85 -13.99
C LEU A 191 -0.90 -8.25 -12.58
N ALA A 192 -0.66 -6.95 -12.48
CA ALA A 192 -0.76 -6.19 -11.23
C ALA A 192 -1.84 -5.11 -11.38
N ALA A 193 -2.88 -5.17 -10.55
CA ALA A 193 -4.00 -4.23 -10.60
C ALA A 193 -4.67 -4.10 -9.23
N PRO A 194 -5.44 -3.02 -8.99
CA PRO A 194 -6.30 -2.91 -7.81
C PRO A 194 -7.33 -4.05 -7.75
N PRO A 195 -7.75 -4.49 -6.54
CA PRO A 195 -8.69 -5.61 -6.37
C PRO A 195 -9.96 -5.49 -7.20
N GLN A 196 -10.58 -4.30 -7.23
CA GLN A 196 -11.80 -4.05 -7.99
C GLN A 196 -11.62 -4.18 -9.51
N VAL A 197 -10.41 -3.86 -10.01
CA VAL A 197 -10.10 -4.04 -11.44
C VAL A 197 -9.91 -5.52 -11.75
N LEU A 198 -9.24 -6.26 -10.86
CA LEU A 198 -9.07 -7.71 -11.01
C LEU A 198 -10.43 -8.41 -11.05
N ASP A 199 -11.35 -8.07 -10.12
CA ASP A 199 -12.71 -8.61 -10.03
C ASP A 199 -13.51 -8.30 -11.30
N ASP A 200 -13.44 -7.07 -11.80
CA ASP A 200 -14.12 -6.63 -13.03
C ASP A 200 -13.56 -7.33 -14.28
N LEU A 201 -12.26 -7.57 -14.34
CA LEU A 201 -11.59 -8.27 -15.44
C LEU A 201 -11.98 -9.75 -15.53
N VAL A 202 -12.23 -10.43 -14.42
CA VAL A 202 -12.75 -11.81 -14.42
C VAL A 202 -14.04 -11.91 -15.22
N ALA A 203 -14.96 -10.99 -15.00
CA ALA A 203 -16.24 -10.97 -15.73
C ALA A 203 -16.10 -10.56 -17.20
N ARG A 204 -15.24 -9.57 -17.50
CA ARG A 204 -15.11 -8.95 -18.83
C ARG A 204 -14.13 -9.67 -19.77
N SER A 205 -13.21 -10.45 -19.23
CA SER A 205 -12.10 -11.02 -19.99
C SER A 205 -11.81 -12.48 -19.63
N PRO A 206 -12.77 -13.40 -19.82
CA PRO A 206 -12.64 -14.80 -19.39
C PRO A 206 -11.49 -15.57 -20.07
N ARG A 207 -10.89 -15.01 -21.12
CA ARG A 207 -9.73 -15.59 -21.82
C ARG A 207 -8.38 -15.01 -21.35
N LEU A 208 -8.38 -14.06 -20.43
CA LEU A 208 -7.16 -13.53 -19.85
C LEU A 208 -6.62 -14.54 -18.83
N ALA A 209 -5.43 -15.08 -19.07
CA ALA A 209 -4.84 -16.15 -18.27
C ALA A 209 -3.41 -15.78 -17.81
N PRO A 210 -3.25 -14.82 -16.89
CA PRO A 210 -1.95 -14.50 -16.32
C PRO A 210 -1.45 -15.66 -15.45
N ALA A 211 -0.16 -15.95 -15.48
CA ALA A 211 0.45 -16.95 -14.61
C ALA A 211 0.63 -16.45 -13.16
N VAL A 212 0.69 -15.12 -12.99
CA VAL A 212 0.79 -14.47 -11.67
C VAL A 212 -0.12 -13.25 -11.62
N VAL A 213 -0.91 -13.14 -10.55
CA VAL A 213 -1.77 -11.99 -10.29
C VAL A 213 -1.36 -11.33 -8.99
N TYR A 214 -1.10 -10.02 -9.04
CA TYR A 214 -0.85 -9.17 -7.88
C TYR A 214 -2.00 -8.19 -7.65
N SER A 215 -2.59 -8.24 -6.48
CA SER A 215 -3.43 -7.16 -5.94
C SER A 215 -2.55 -6.06 -5.39
N ILE A 216 -2.81 -4.81 -5.79
CA ILE A 216 -2.00 -3.64 -5.45
C ILE A 216 -2.88 -2.44 -5.09
N ALA A 217 -2.28 -1.45 -4.46
CA ALA A 217 -2.80 -0.09 -4.25
C ALA A 217 -4.04 0.04 -3.36
N ASP A 218 -4.78 -1.02 -3.12
CA ASP A 218 -5.97 -1.02 -2.26
C ASP A 218 -6.05 -2.30 -1.43
N VAL A 219 -6.92 -2.33 -0.43
CA VAL A 219 -7.14 -3.50 0.42
C VAL A 219 -7.82 -4.61 -0.39
N LEU A 220 -7.26 -5.82 -0.30
CA LEU A 220 -7.85 -7.01 -0.89
C LEU A 220 -8.81 -7.66 0.11
N ASP A 221 -10.10 -7.62 -0.18
CA ASP A 221 -11.13 -8.34 0.57
C ASP A 221 -11.13 -9.83 0.20
N ASP A 222 -11.40 -10.70 1.20
CA ASP A 222 -11.36 -12.16 1.02
C ASP A 222 -12.32 -12.65 -0.06
N GLU A 223 -13.54 -12.08 -0.14
CA GLU A 223 -14.51 -12.44 -1.16
C GLU A 223 -14.04 -12.06 -2.58
N VAL A 224 -13.35 -10.93 -2.71
CA VAL A 224 -12.75 -10.51 -3.98
C VAL A 224 -11.61 -11.45 -4.35
N ALA A 225 -10.76 -11.81 -3.38
CA ALA A 225 -9.67 -12.77 -3.60
C ALA A 225 -10.21 -14.10 -4.15
N VAL A 226 -11.23 -14.68 -3.50
CA VAL A 226 -11.86 -15.95 -3.92
C VAL A 226 -12.41 -15.87 -5.36
N ARG A 227 -13.10 -14.77 -5.71
CA ARG A 227 -13.63 -14.62 -7.08
C ARG A 227 -12.54 -14.48 -8.13
N VAL A 228 -11.52 -13.69 -7.82
CA VAL A 228 -10.37 -13.45 -8.72
C VAL A 228 -9.56 -14.73 -8.92
N GLU A 229 -9.31 -15.49 -7.84
CA GLU A 229 -8.63 -16.79 -7.89
C GLU A 229 -9.41 -17.80 -8.72
N ALA A 230 -10.71 -17.90 -8.51
CA ALA A 230 -11.56 -18.77 -9.30
C ALA A 230 -11.60 -18.37 -10.79
N GLY A 231 -11.59 -17.07 -11.09
CA GLY A 231 -11.67 -16.56 -12.45
C GLY A 231 -10.38 -16.70 -13.25
N PHE A 232 -9.22 -16.47 -12.64
CA PHE A 232 -7.92 -16.60 -13.31
C PHE A 232 -7.27 -17.97 -13.13
N GLY A 233 -7.76 -18.81 -12.22
CA GLY A 233 -7.20 -20.12 -11.93
C GLY A 233 -5.83 -20.11 -11.23
N VAL A 234 -5.44 -18.97 -10.64
CA VAL A 234 -4.18 -18.79 -9.93
C VAL A 234 -4.38 -18.01 -8.62
N PRO A 235 -3.60 -18.26 -7.56
CA PRO A 235 -3.71 -17.52 -6.32
C PRO A 235 -3.42 -16.02 -6.51
N VAL A 236 -4.21 -15.17 -5.85
CA VAL A 236 -3.95 -13.73 -5.81
C VAL A 236 -2.88 -13.43 -4.78
N ARG A 237 -1.80 -12.84 -5.23
CA ARG A 237 -0.71 -12.35 -4.39
C ARG A 237 -0.91 -10.87 -4.10
N GLN A 238 -0.34 -10.39 -3.02
CA GLN A 238 -0.38 -8.98 -2.66
C GLN A 238 1.00 -8.35 -2.83
N LEU A 239 1.02 -7.12 -3.32
CA LEU A 239 2.19 -6.28 -3.38
C LEU A 239 1.89 -5.03 -2.56
N TYR A 240 2.50 -4.93 -1.38
CA TYR A 240 2.33 -3.82 -0.46
C TYR A 240 3.39 -2.78 -0.73
N GLN A 241 2.99 -1.73 -1.42
CA GLN A 241 3.84 -0.59 -1.76
C GLN A 241 3.14 0.72 -1.41
N ALA A 242 3.90 1.62 -0.82
CA ALA A 242 3.54 3.01 -0.60
C ALA A 242 4.54 3.93 -1.33
N THR A 243 4.26 5.22 -1.36
CA THR A 243 5.21 6.22 -1.88
C THR A 243 6.48 6.27 -1.05
N GLU A 244 6.39 5.86 0.20
CA GLU A 244 7.45 5.82 1.19
C GLU A 244 8.38 4.60 1.03
N GLY A 245 7.91 3.52 0.37
CA GLY A 245 8.75 2.34 0.16
C GLY A 245 8.04 1.12 -0.40
N PHE A 246 8.82 0.11 -0.78
CA PHE A 246 8.34 -1.23 -1.11
C PHE A 246 8.28 -2.07 0.15
N LEU A 247 7.11 -2.12 0.78
CA LEU A 247 6.90 -2.54 2.17
C LEU A 247 6.73 -4.05 2.34
N GLY A 248 6.15 -4.72 1.35
CA GLY A 248 5.92 -6.15 1.42
C GLY A 248 5.50 -6.78 0.10
N ILE A 249 5.61 -8.10 0.03
CA ILE A 249 5.16 -8.89 -1.13
C ILE A 249 4.79 -10.31 -0.68
N SER A 250 3.76 -10.88 -1.30
CA SER A 250 3.39 -12.27 -1.07
C SER A 250 4.42 -13.24 -1.67
N CYS A 251 4.78 -14.25 -0.91
CA CYS A 251 5.59 -15.37 -1.40
C CYS A 251 4.78 -16.31 -2.32
N ALA A 252 5.41 -17.39 -2.78
CA ALA A 252 4.76 -18.38 -3.64
C ALA A 252 3.58 -19.10 -2.96
N HIS A 253 3.56 -19.14 -1.62
CA HIS A 253 2.46 -19.72 -0.83
C HIS A 253 1.33 -18.71 -0.51
N GLY A 254 1.35 -17.52 -1.10
CA GLY A 254 0.33 -16.48 -0.87
C GLY A 254 0.55 -15.64 0.40
N THR A 255 1.45 -16.03 1.30
CA THR A 255 1.71 -15.28 2.54
C THR A 255 2.39 -13.96 2.24
N LEU A 256 1.81 -12.85 2.70
CA LEU A 256 2.42 -11.53 2.62
C LEU A 256 3.56 -11.40 3.66
N HIS A 257 4.77 -11.10 3.19
CA HIS A 257 5.91 -10.80 4.03
C HIS A 257 6.28 -9.33 3.95
N LEU A 258 6.65 -8.72 5.08
CA LEU A 258 7.25 -7.40 5.09
C LEU A 258 8.67 -7.47 4.50
N ASN A 259 9.03 -6.50 3.69
CA ASN A 259 10.36 -6.41 3.09
C ASN A 259 11.39 -5.84 4.08
N GLU A 260 11.57 -6.51 5.22
CA GLU A 260 12.45 -6.06 6.31
C GLU A 260 13.94 -6.01 5.92
N ASP A 261 14.29 -6.58 4.77
CA ASP A 261 15.61 -6.41 4.14
C ASP A 261 15.79 -5.06 3.43
N LEU A 262 14.69 -4.33 3.22
CA LEU A 262 14.62 -3.04 2.53
C LEU A 262 14.19 -1.90 3.46
N VAL A 263 13.30 -2.19 4.39
CA VAL A 263 12.75 -1.24 5.35
C VAL A 263 12.87 -1.80 6.76
N HIS A 264 13.24 -0.96 7.71
CA HIS A 264 13.10 -1.30 9.11
C HIS A 264 11.69 -0.93 9.56
N VAL A 265 11.02 -1.82 10.26
CA VAL A 265 9.62 -1.64 10.69
C VAL A 265 9.56 -1.73 12.21
N GLU A 266 9.19 -0.60 12.85
CA GLU A 266 8.76 -0.55 14.24
C GLU A 266 7.25 -0.77 14.27
N ARG A 267 6.75 -1.50 15.26
CA ARG A 267 5.32 -1.80 15.41
C ARG A 267 4.71 -0.91 16.49
N GLU A 268 3.84 -0.01 16.11
CA GLU A 268 3.04 0.78 17.03
C GLU A 268 1.72 0.04 17.27
N VAL A 269 1.67 -0.75 18.36
CA VAL A 269 0.54 -1.62 18.66
C VAL A 269 -0.68 -0.77 18.99
N ILE A 270 -1.82 -1.07 18.36
CA ILE A 270 -3.10 -0.38 18.54
C ILE A 270 -4.17 -1.27 19.17
N ASP A 271 -3.94 -2.59 19.22
CA ASP A 271 -4.78 -3.57 19.89
C ASP A 271 -3.90 -4.74 20.38
N GLU A 272 -3.69 -4.81 21.66
CA GLU A 272 -2.84 -5.82 22.31
C GLU A 272 -3.39 -7.25 22.15
N VAL A 273 -4.71 -7.41 22.09
CA VAL A 273 -5.36 -8.73 22.02
C VAL A 273 -5.10 -9.40 20.67
N SER A 274 -5.25 -8.67 19.60
CA SER A 274 -5.02 -9.18 18.24
C SER A 274 -3.59 -8.95 17.74
N GLY A 275 -2.81 -8.11 18.43
CA GLY A 275 -1.49 -7.66 17.99
C GLY A 275 -1.52 -6.71 16.79
N ARG A 276 -2.68 -6.11 16.47
CA ARG A 276 -2.80 -5.13 15.39
C ARG A 276 -1.89 -3.93 15.63
N PHE A 277 -1.23 -3.48 14.59
CA PHE A 277 -0.28 -2.39 14.69
C PHE A 277 -0.28 -1.47 13.47
N THR A 278 0.15 -0.24 13.68
CA THR A 278 0.52 0.69 12.63
C THR A 278 2.05 0.62 12.42
N PRO A 279 2.54 0.41 11.19
CA PRO A 279 3.96 0.38 10.95
C PRO A 279 4.57 1.78 10.96
N VAL A 280 5.66 1.94 11.70
CA VAL A 280 6.57 3.08 11.62
C VAL A 280 7.81 2.61 10.88
N ILE A 281 8.10 3.20 9.72
CA ILE A 281 9.13 2.69 8.82
C ILE A 281 10.35 3.59 8.71
N THR A 282 11.51 2.95 8.52
CA THR A 282 12.73 3.61 8.07
C THR A 282 13.24 2.91 6.81
N ASP A 283 13.32 3.63 5.69
CA ASP A 283 13.88 3.09 4.44
C ASP A 283 15.41 2.94 4.57
N LEU A 284 15.90 1.74 4.34
CA LEU A 284 17.31 1.39 4.53
C LEU A 284 18.22 1.79 3.35
N TYR A 285 17.65 2.35 2.28
CA TYR A 285 18.38 2.58 1.03
C TYR A 285 18.13 3.92 0.37
N ARG A 286 17.04 4.61 0.70
CA ARG A 286 16.71 5.92 0.16
C ARG A 286 17.73 6.96 0.61
N ARG A 287 18.14 7.85 -0.29
CA ARG A 287 19.21 8.84 -0.06
C ARG A 287 18.80 10.26 -0.41
N SER A 288 18.01 10.43 -1.48
CA SER A 288 17.57 11.75 -1.95
C SER A 288 16.58 12.41 -1.01
N GLN A 289 15.84 11.62 -0.26
CA GLN A 289 14.80 12.07 0.65
C GLN A 289 14.75 11.16 1.88
N ALA A 290 14.72 11.77 3.07
CA ALA A 290 14.72 11.00 4.32
C ALA A 290 13.34 10.41 4.61
N ILE A 291 13.28 9.08 4.71
CA ILE A 291 12.16 8.34 5.28
C ILE A 291 12.69 7.61 6.51
N ILE A 292 12.65 8.29 7.65
CA ILE A 292 13.13 7.79 8.94
C ILE A 292 12.01 7.94 9.95
N ARG A 293 11.64 6.83 10.60
CA ARG A 293 10.53 6.71 11.55
C ARG A 293 9.24 7.36 11.03
N TYR A 294 8.94 7.10 9.77
CA TYR A 294 7.72 7.59 9.15
C TYR A 294 6.55 6.68 9.52
N ARG A 295 5.54 7.24 10.20
CA ARG A 295 4.31 6.54 10.55
C ARG A 295 3.43 6.38 9.32
N LEU A 296 3.31 5.14 8.83
CA LEU A 296 2.32 4.81 7.82
C LEU A 296 0.93 4.81 8.47
N GLY A 297 -0.05 5.31 7.76
CA GLY A 297 -1.41 5.29 8.30
C GLY A 297 -2.15 3.96 8.04
N ASP A 298 -1.47 2.83 7.82
CA ASP A 298 -2.10 1.54 7.57
C ASP A 298 -2.19 0.74 8.86
N VAL A 299 -3.23 -0.11 8.97
CA VAL A 299 -3.41 -1.08 10.06
C VAL A 299 -3.07 -2.46 9.52
N LEU A 300 -2.12 -3.12 10.18
CA LEU A 300 -1.69 -4.46 9.83
C LEU A 300 -2.07 -5.46 10.94
N LEU A 301 -2.61 -6.61 10.54
CA LEU A 301 -2.77 -7.76 11.40
C LEU A 301 -1.55 -8.69 11.21
N PRO A 302 -0.80 -9.04 12.27
CA PRO A 302 0.31 -9.98 12.16
C PRO A 302 -0.14 -11.33 11.62
N GLY A 303 0.68 -11.92 10.77
CA GLY A 303 0.48 -13.27 10.27
C GLY A 303 1.19 -14.33 11.14
N PRO A 304 1.12 -15.61 10.76
CA PRO A 304 1.79 -16.68 11.45
C PRO A 304 3.32 -16.47 11.49
N ALA A 305 3.96 -16.92 12.56
CA ALA A 305 5.41 -16.77 12.71
C ALA A 305 6.19 -17.56 11.64
N ASP A 306 5.68 -18.73 11.28
CA ASP A 306 6.30 -19.63 10.31
C ASP A 306 5.53 -19.62 8.98
N CYS A 307 6.29 -19.54 7.89
CA CYS A 307 5.76 -19.67 6.54
C CYS A 307 6.46 -20.85 5.83
N PRO A 308 5.73 -21.70 5.09
CA PRO A 308 6.33 -22.81 4.34
C PRO A 308 7.41 -22.38 3.33
N CYS A 309 7.48 -21.10 2.97
CA CYS A 309 8.54 -20.58 2.10
C CYS A 309 9.93 -20.51 2.78
N GLY A 310 10.01 -20.73 4.10
CA GLY A 310 11.24 -20.68 4.87
C GLY A 310 11.82 -19.28 5.09
N SER A 311 11.08 -18.22 4.75
CA SER A 311 11.53 -16.83 4.96
C SER A 311 11.44 -16.45 6.44
N VAL A 312 12.49 -15.82 6.96
CA VAL A 312 12.51 -15.23 8.31
C VAL A 312 11.90 -13.84 8.39
N LEU A 313 11.43 -13.30 7.26
CA LEU A 313 10.76 -12.00 7.20
C LEU A 313 9.39 -12.09 7.88
N ALA A 314 9.04 -11.06 8.64
CA ALA A 314 7.75 -10.99 9.32
C ALA A 314 6.59 -11.11 8.33
N THR A 315 5.57 -11.85 8.74
CA THR A 315 4.35 -12.08 7.97
C THR A 315 3.23 -11.12 8.38
N VAL A 316 2.35 -10.85 7.45
CA VAL A 316 1.13 -10.06 7.62
C VAL A 316 -0.04 -10.93 7.15
N ALA A 317 -1.00 -11.18 8.05
CA ALA A 317 -2.21 -11.89 7.71
C ALA A 317 -3.14 -11.03 6.86
N ARG A 318 -3.23 -9.72 7.20
CA ARG A 318 -4.12 -8.79 6.50
C ARG A 318 -3.64 -7.35 6.62
N ILE A 319 -3.82 -6.57 5.55
CA ILE A 319 -3.83 -5.12 5.56
C ILE A 319 -5.29 -4.71 5.70
N GLU A 320 -5.68 -4.11 6.83
CA GLU A 320 -7.10 -3.87 7.14
C GLU A 320 -7.62 -2.53 6.61
N GLY A 321 -6.73 -1.63 6.22
CA GLY A 321 -7.03 -0.28 5.75
C GLY A 321 -6.24 0.77 6.51
N ARG A 322 -6.81 1.96 6.63
CA ARG A 322 -6.14 3.11 7.25
C ARG A 322 -6.48 3.21 8.74
N ALA A 323 -5.50 3.61 9.54
CA ALA A 323 -5.71 3.89 10.97
C ALA A 323 -6.73 5.01 11.20
N ASP A 324 -6.80 5.98 10.28
CA ASP A 324 -7.81 7.05 10.29
C ASP A 324 -9.23 6.53 10.05
N ASP A 325 -9.37 5.33 9.47
CA ASP A 325 -10.67 4.68 9.21
C ASP A 325 -11.11 3.72 10.34
N VAL A 326 -10.29 3.54 11.37
CA VAL A 326 -10.69 2.80 12.57
C VAL A 326 -11.81 3.58 13.28
N LEU A 327 -12.98 2.96 13.37
CA LEU A 327 -14.14 3.57 14.04
C LEU A 327 -13.88 3.62 15.54
N ARG A 328 -14.42 4.63 16.20
CA ARG A 328 -14.27 4.82 17.64
C ARG A 328 -15.62 4.98 18.30
N PHE A 329 -15.88 4.18 19.31
CA PHE A 329 -17.17 4.16 20.01
C PHE A 329 -16.99 4.26 21.50
N THR A 330 -17.99 4.85 22.15
CA THR A 330 -18.10 4.78 23.61
C THR A 330 -18.48 3.36 24.02
N ALA A 331 -17.73 2.76 24.92
CA ALA A 331 -18.08 1.46 25.49
C ALA A 331 -19.20 1.62 26.53
N THR A 332 -20.09 0.62 26.66
CA THR A 332 -21.15 0.61 27.67
C THR A 332 -20.62 0.62 29.12
N ALA A 333 -19.40 0.10 29.30
CA ALA A 333 -18.68 0.14 30.57
C ALA A 333 -17.89 1.46 30.80
N GLY A 334 -17.99 2.41 29.87
CA GLY A 334 -17.24 3.66 29.87
C GLY A 334 -15.91 3.55 29.09
N GLY A 335 -15.42 4.72 28.70
CA GLY A 335 -14.20 4.81 27.86
C GLY A 335 -14.48 4.68 26.37
N GLU A 336 -13.43 4.89 25.56
CA GLU A 336 -13.48 4.78 24.11
C GLU A 336 -12.86 3.45 23.66
N GLN A 337 -13.51 2.76 22.72
CA GLN A 337 -13.01 1.52 22.13
C GLN A 337 -12.94 1.62 20.60
N PRO A 338 -11.88 1.07 19.98
CA PRO A 338 -11.77 0.96 18.54
C PRO A 338 -12.64 -0.18 18.01
N LEU A 339 -13.24 0.03 16.83
CA LEU A 339 -13.88 -1.02 16.04
C LEU A 339 -13.24 -1.04 14.66
N PHE A 340 -12.61 -2.15 14.31
CA PHE A 340 -11.90 -2.30 13.05
C PHE A 340 -12.85 -2.64 11.90
N ALA A 341 -12.49 -2.23 10.71
CA ALA A 341 -13.32 -2.34 9.52
C ALA A 341 -13.65 -3.79 9.12
N ASP A 342 -12.79 -4.76 9.48
CA ASP A 342 -13.00 -6.18 9.22
C ASP A 342 -14.24 -6.74 9.93
N PHE A 343 -14.46 -6.37 11.19
CA PHE A 343 -15.67 -6.77 11.94
C PHE A 343 -16.93 -6.20 11.30
N VAL A 344 -16.89 -4.94 10.89
CA VAL A 344 -18.01 -4.30 10.19
C VAL A 344 -18.29 -4.98 8.86
N ARG A 345 -17.23 -5.24 8.06
CA ARG A 345 -17.36 -5.92 6.78
C ARG A 345 -17.99 -7.31 6.92
N ALA A 346 -17.43 -8.12 7.83
CA ALA A 346 -17.92 -9.49 8.04
C ALA A 346 -19.42 -9.52 8.39
N VAL A 347 -19.87 -8.61 9.26
CA VAL A 347 -21.26 -8.60 9.73
C VAL A 347 -22.21 -7.97 8.72
N VAL A 348 -21.83 -6.86 8.08
CA VAL A 348 -22.71 -6.16 7.14
C VAL A 348 -22.82 -6.90 5.83
N LEU A 349 -21.72 -7.43 5.26
CA LEU A 349 -21.78 -8.27 4.05
C LEU A 349 -22.41 -9.64 4.30
N GLY A 350 -22.34 -10.16 5.53
CA GLY A 350 -23.05 -11.37 5.94
C GLY A 350 -24.57 -11.19 6.14
N ALA A 351 -25.05 -9.95 6.13
CA ALA A 351 -26.48 -9.69 6.28
C ALA A 351 -27.25 -10.05 4.97
N PRO A 352 -28.50 -10.55 5.09
CA PRO A 352 -29.26 -10.98 3.92
C PRO A 352 -29.35 -9.93 2.81
N VAL A 353 -29.11 -10.35 1.57
CA VAL A 353 -29.27 -9.55 0.34
C VAL A 353 -28.24 -8.39 0.21
N VAL A 354 -27.36 -8.18 1.15
CA VAL A 354 -26.32 -7.13 1.03
C VAL A 354 -25.24 -7.57 0.03
N GLU A 355 -25.03 -6.78 -1.01
CA GLU A 355 -23.99 -6.99 -2.02
C GLU A 355 -22.77 -6.09 -1.78
N ASP A 356 -23.01 -4.85 -1.36
CA ASP A 356 -21.95 -3.89 -1.00
C ASP A 356 -22.50 -2.82 -0.05
N PHE A 357 -21.61 -2.14 0.69
CA PHE A 357 -21.99 -1.06 1.60
C PHE A 357 -20.93 0.03 1.69
N ARG A 358 -21.34 1.19 2.20
CA ARG A 358 -20.47 2.27 2.66
C ARG A 358 -20.91 2.71 4.03
N LEU A 359 -19.98 2.73 4.98
CA LEU A 359 -20.19 3.21 6.35
C LEU A 359 -19.25 4.36 6.63
N VAL A 360 -19.82 5.47 7.10
CA VAL A 360 -19.07 6.66 7.50
C VAL A 360 -19.44 7.02 8.93
N GLN A 361 -18.46 7.02 9.83
CA GLN A 361 -18.61 7.57 11.17
C GLN A 361 -18.29 9.05 11.13
N ARG A 362 -19.17 9.84 11.71
CA ARG A 362 -19.03 11.29 11.83
C ARG A 362 -18.34 11.68 13.15
N PRO A 363 -17.88 12.95 13.30
CA PRO A 363 -17.28 13.44 14.54
C PRO A 363 -18.19 13.31 15.77
N ASP A 364 -19.53 13.41 15.59
CA ASP A 364 -20.54 13.20 16.65
C ASP A 364 -20.82 11.72 16.95
N GLN A 365 -20.01 10.80 16.40
CA GLN A 365 -20.12 9.34 16.44
C GLN A 365 -21.32 8.76 15.69
N SER A 366 -22.24 9.56 15.13
CA SER A 366 -23.31 9.04 14.28
C SER A 366 -22.76 8.30 13.05
N LEU A 367 -23.52 7.32 12.55
CA LEU A 367 -23.13 6.50 11.42
C LEU A 367 -24.01 6.77 10.21
N ARG A 368 -23.41 6.97 9.05
CA ARG A 368 -24.08 7.04 7.76
C ARG A 368 -23.84 5.74 7.01
N LEU A 369 -24.90 5.00 6.74
CA LEU A 369 -24.86 3.68 6.10
C LEU A 369 -25.59 3.70 4.77
N ALA A 370 -24.86 3.51 3.66
CA ALA A 370 -25.41 3.26 2.35
C ALA A 370 -25.21 1.80 1.97
N VAL A 371 -26.22 1.16 1.39
CA VAL A 371 -26.18 -0.27 1.07
C VAL A 371 -26.68 -0.52 -0.35
N ARG A 372 -26.10 -1.51 -1.00
CA ARG A 372 -26.53 -2.01 -2.29
C ARG A 372 -26.89 -3.50 -2.19
N PRO A 373 -28.06 -3.90 -2.72
CA PRO A 373 -29.16 -3.05 -3.19
C PRO A 373 -29.85 -2.32 -2.02
N GLN A 374 -30.50 -1.20 -2.31
CA GLN A 374 -31.11 -0.35 -1.26
C GLN A 374 -32.14 -1.09 -0.41
N ARG A 375 -32.84 -2.11 -0.95
CA ARG A 375 -33.76 -2.96 -0.19
C ARG A 375 -33.10 -3.72 0.97
N ALA A 376 -31.79 -3.87 0.98
CA ALA A 376 -31.02 -4.51 2.05
C ALA A 376 -30.68 -3.56 3.21
N GLN A 377 -31.08 -2.28 3.14
CA GLN A 377 -30.76 -1.26 4.14
C GLN A 377 -31.15 -1.67 5.56
N ALA A 378 -32.34 -2.22 5.74
CA ALA A 378 -32.84 -2.63 7.07
C ALA A 378 -32.05 -3.81 7.64
N SER A 379 -31.71 -4.83 6.82
CA SER A 379 -30.94 -5.99 7.27
C SER A 379 -29.50 -5.58 7.67
N ALA A 380 -28.86 -4.74 6.87
CA ALA A 380 -27.53 -4.19 7.19
C ALA A 380 -27.52 -3.34 8.47
N HIS A 381 -28.55 -2.53 8.66
CA HIS A 381 -28.73 -1.71 9.88
C HIS A 381 -28.83 -2.59 11.13
N LEU A 382 -29.70 -3.61 11.11
CA LEU A 382 -29.86 -4.54 12.21
C LEU A 382 -28.59 -5.32 12.51
N ALA A 383 -27.89 -5.78 11.47
CA ALA A 383 -26.61 -6.48 11.60
C ALA A 383 -25.54 -5.61 12.28
N LEU A 384 -25.44 -4.34 11.85
CA LEU A 384 -24.49 -3.39 12.45
C LEU A 384 -24.83 -3.08 13.91
N GLN A 385 -26.12 -2.87 14.24
CA GLN A 385 -26.55 -2.70 15.63
C GLN A 385 -26.22 -3.93 16.49
N GLY A 386 -26.45 -5.14 15.96
CA GLY A 386 -26.11 -6.39 16.62
C GLY A 386 -24.63 -6.50 16.93
N LEU A 387 -23.78 -6.14 15.98
CA LEU A 387 -22.31 -6.09 16.16
C LEU A 387 -21.92 -5.14 17.30
N LEU A 388 -22.43 -3.90 17.27
CA LEU A 388 -22.09 -2.88 18.28
C LEU A 388 -22.48 -3.35 19.68
N ARG A 389 -23.68 -3.91 19.85
CA ARG A 389 -24.15 -4.47 21.13
C ARG A 389 -23.29 -5.65 21.58
N ALA A 390 -22.98 -6.58 20.67
CA ALA A 390 -22.15 -7.75 20.97
C ALA A 390 -20.72 -7.38 21.39
N LYS A 391 -20.23 -6.23 20.93
CA LYS A 391 -18.94 -5.66 21.32
C LYS A 391 -19.01 -4.79 22.59
N GLY A 392 -20.16 -4.68 23.23
CA GLY A 392 -20.35 -3.83 24.42
C GLY A 392 -20.22 -2.33 24.12
N LEU A 393 -20.57 -1.91 22.90
CA LEU A 393 -20.49 -0.52 22.47
C LEU A 393 -21.85 0.16 22.53
N VAL A 394 -21.85 1.45 22.86
CA VAL A 394 -23.05 2.27 22.76
C VAL A 394 -23.42 2.39 21.27
N VAL A 395 -24.66 2.03 20.94
CA VAL A 395 -25.17 2.11 19.58
C VAL A 395 -25.52 3.57 19.27
N PRO A 396 -24.80 4.24 18.35
CA PRO A 396 -25.13 5.60 17.97
C PRO A 396 -26.32 5.65 17.00
N GLU A 397 -26.73 6.84 16.61
CA GLU A 397 -27.67 7.02 15.51
C GLU A 397 -27.09 6.46 14.22
N ILE A 398 -27.85 5.62 13.51
CA ILE A 398 -27.45 5.03 12.20
C ILE A 398 -28.41 5.55 11.14
N ILE A 399 -27.92 6.39 10.26
CA ILE A 399 -28.70 7.08 9.22
C ILE A 399 -28.50 6.35 7.89
N GLY A 400 -29.60 5.87 7.29
CA GLY A 400 -29.60 5.30 5.95
C GLY A 400 -29.34 6.38 4.90
N MET A 401 -28.43 6.10 3.98
CA MET A 401 -28.04 7.03 2.91
C MET A 401 -28.25 6.40 1.52
N PRO A 402 -28.52 7.21 0.47
CA PRO A 402 -28.46 6.71 -0.88
C PRO A 402 -27.02 6.28 -1.24
N TRP A 403 -26.90 5.37 -2.21
CA TRP A 403 -25.59 4.91 -2.69
C TRP A 403 -24.81 6.09 -3.29
N PRO A 404 -23.56 6.36 -2.83
CA PRO A 404 -22.79 7.49 -3.32
C PRO A 404 -22.35 7.28 -4.77
N VAL A 405 -22.31 8.37 -5.53
CA VAL A 405 -21.68 8.42 -6.86
C VAL A 405 -20.19 8.61 -6.65
N GLU A 406 -19.40 7.60 -6.94
CA GLU A 406 -17.95 7.63 -6.81
C GLU A 406 -17.27 7.78 -8.19
N ALA A 407 -16.18 8.54 -8.27
CA ALA A 407 -15.38 8.59 -9.49
C ALA A 407 -14.78 7.19 -9.77
N PRO A 408 -14.62 6.78 -11.03
CA PRO A 408 -14.06 5.47 -11.38
C PRO A 408 -12.66 5.20 -10.80
N THR A 409 -11.90 6.27 -10.56
CA THR A 409 -10.54 6.22 -9.99
C THR A 409 -10.52 6.36 -8.46
N ALA A 410 -11.67 6.52 -7.81
CA ALA A 410 -11.74 6.62 -6.36
C ALA A 410 -11.41 5.27 -5.70
N LYS A 411 -10.61 5.31 -4.65
CA LYS A 411 -10.39 4.11 -3.83
C LYS A 411 -11.68 3.71 -3.14
N ARG A 412 -12.05 2.45 -3.23
CA ARG A 412 -13.23 1.90 -2.57
C ARG A 412 -12.95 1.73 -1.08
N ARG A 413 -13.41 2.69 -0.27
CA ARG A 413 -13.38 2.61 1.18
C ARG A 413 -14.77 2.26 1.69
N ARG A 414 -14.97 1.02 2.12
CA ARG A 414 -16.25 0.56 2.70
C ARG A 414 -16.53 1.18 4.05
N VAL A 415 -15.50 1.35 4.85
CA VAL A 415 -15.59 1.93 6.20
C VAL A 415 -14.68 3.14 6.26
N ARG A 416 -15.17 4.24 6.79
CA ARG A 416 -14.43 5.49 6.91
C ARG A 416 -14.86 6.24 8.18
N ARG A 417 -13.92 6.91 8.82
CA ARG A 417 -14.19 7.91 9.85
C ARG A 417 -13.90 9.31 9.30
N GLU A 418 -14.81 10.25 9.52
CA GLU A 418 -14.57 11.68 9.31
C GLU A 418 -13.89 12.24 10.55
N GLY A 419 -12.74 12.90 10.37
CA GLY A 419 -11.99 13.57 11.44
C GLY A 419 -12.44 15.00 11.62
#